data_9fbb5a3b0d5b9499edd6403c56fab333
#
_entry.id   9fbb5a3b0d5b9499edd6403c56fab333
#
_cell.length_a   1.000
_cell.length_b   1.000
_cell.length_c   1.000
_cell.angle_alpha   90.00
_cell.angle_beta   90.00
_cell.angle_gamma   90.00
#
_symmetry.space_group_name_H-M   'P 1'
#
loop_
_entity.id
_entity.type
_entity.pdbx_description
1 polymer ?
#
loop_
_entity_poly.entity_id
_entity_poly.type
_entity_poly.pdbx_seq_one_letter_code
_entity_poly.pdbx_strand_id
1 'polypeptide(L)'
;MASAAVESFVTKQLDLLELERDAEVEERRSWQENISLKELQSRGVCLLKLQVSSQRTGLYGRLLVTFEPRRYGSAAALPSNSFTSGDIVGLYDAANEGSQLATGILTRVTQKSVTVAFDESHDFQLSLDRENSYRLLKLANDVTYRRLKKALIALKKYHSGPASSLIEVLFGRSAPSPASEIHPLTFFNTCLDTSQKEAVLFALSQKELAIIHGPPGTGKTTTVVEIILQAVKQGLKVLCCAPSNIAVDNLVERLALCKQRILRLGHPARLLESIQQHSLDAVLARSDSAQIVADIRKDIDQVFVKNKKTQDKREKSNFRNEIKLLRKELKEREEAAMLESLTSANVVLATNTGASADGPLKLLPESYFDVVVIDECAQALEASCWIPLLKARKCILAGDHKQLPPTTVSHKAALAGLSLSLMERLAEEYGARVVRTLTVQYRMHQAIMRWASDTMYLGQLTAHSSVARHLLRDLPGVAATEETGVPLLLVDTAGCGLFELEEEDEQSKGNPGEVRLVSLHIQALVDAGVPARDIAVVSPYNLQAP
;
A
#
# COMPACT_ATOMS: atom_id res chain seq x y z
N MET A 1 -27.90 11.55 -15.20
CA MET A 1 -27.13 10.64 -16.07
C MET A 1 -25.67 11.03 -16.01
N ALA A 2 -24.78 10.06 -15.90
CA ALA A 2 -23.35 10.34 -16.01
C ALA A 2 -23.07 11.04 -17.35
N SER A 3 -22.07 11.93 -17.39
CA SER A 3 -21.69 12.56 -18.65
C SER A 3 -21.11 11.52 -19.61
N ALA A 4 -21.22 11.78 -20.91
CA ALA A 4 -20.59 10.92 -21.93
C ALA A 4 -19.08 10.75 -21.68
N ALA A 5 -18.40 11.79 -21.15
CA ALA A 5 -16.99 11.72 -20.78
C ALA A 5 -16.72 10.74 -19.62
N VAL A 6 -17.53 10.75 -18.57
CA VAL A 6 -17.43 9.80 -17.45
C VAL A 6 -17.73 8.38 -17.91
N GLU A 7 -18.77 8.20 -18.75
CA GLU A 7 -19.11 6.86 -19.27
C GLU A 7 -18.01 6.29 -20.15
N SER A 8 -17.45 7.09 -21.05
CA SER A 8 -16.34 6.69 -21.92
C SER A 8 -15.10 6.33 -21.10
N PHE A 9 -14.74 7.16 -20.12
CA PHE A 9 -13.63 6.90 -19.20
C PHE A 9 -13.81 5.59 -18.43
N VAL A 10 -14.99 5.40 -17.81
CA VAL A 10 -15.26 4.19 -17.01
C VAL A 10 -15.20 2.95 -17.89
N THR A 11 -15.78 2.97 -19.08
CA THR A 11 -15.76 1.84 -20.02
C THR A 11 -14.31 1.50 -20.37
N LYS A 12 -13.51 2.50 -20.79
CA LYS A 12 -12.10 2.30 -21.11
C LYS A 12 -11.30 1.72 -19.92
N GLN A 13 -11.49 2.27 -18.73
CA GLN A 13 -10.78 1.80 -17.53
C GLN A 13 -11.17 0.36 -17.15
N LEU A 14 -12.44 -0.01 -17.31
CA LEU A 14 -12.88 -1.38 -17.06
C LEU A 14 -12.22 -2.38 -18.02
N ASP A 15 -12.16 -2.04 -19.31
CA ASP A 15 -11.50 -2.87 -20.32
C ASP A 15 -9.99 -3.01 -20.03
N LEU A 16 -9.32 -1.92 -19.66
CA LEU A 16 -7.90 -1.93 -19.31
C LEU A 16 -7.61 -2.74 -18.04
N LEU A 17 -8.46 -2.63 -17.03
CA LEU A 17 -8.34 -3.45 -15.80
C LEU A 17 -8.59 -4.93 -16.07
N GLU A 18 -9.43 -5.27 -17.03
CA GLU A 18 -9.64 -6.66 -17.44
C GLU A 18 -8.41 -7.23 -18.13
N LEU A 19 -7.78 -6.46 -19.05
CA LEU A 19 -6.51 -6.83 -19.67
C LEU A 19 -5.39 -7.01 -18.64
N GLU A 20 -5.30 -6.14 -17.64
CA GLU A 20 -4.32 -6.24 -16.55
C GLU A 20 -4.56 -7.50 -15.72
N ARG A 21 -5.81 -7.76 -15.33
CA ARG A 21 -6.19 -8.96 -14.61
C ARG A 21 -5.87 -10.25 -15.37
N ASP A 22 -6.21 -10.28 -16.66
CA ASP A 22 -5.96 -11.45 -17.49
C ASP A 22 -4.46 -11.73 -17.60
N ALA A 23 -3.63 -10.69 -17.72
CA ALA A 23 -2.18 -10.83 -17.71
C ALA A 23 -1.65 -11.35 -16.36
N GLU A 24 -2.14 -10.83 -15.22
CA GLU A 24 -1.79 -11.35 -13.90
C GLU A 24 -2.21 -12.82 -13.70
N VAL A 25 -3.38 -13.19 -14.20
CA VAL A 25 -3.90 -14.57 -14.10
C VAL A 25 -3.07 -15.50 -14.99
N GLU A 26 -2.76 -15.09 -16.22
CA GLU A 26 -1.97 -15.88 -17.16
C GLU A 26 -0.54 -16.10 -16.66
N GLU A 27 0.13 -15.05 -16.15
CA GLU A 27 1.45 -15.17 -15.53
C GLU A 27 1.43 -16.23 -14.41
N ARG A 28 0.42 -16.21 -13.55
CA ARG A 28 0.30 -17.17 -12.43
C ARG A 28 -0.15 -18.55 -12.87
N ARG A 29 -0.99 -18.64 -13.91
CA ARG A 29 -1.42 -19.91 -14.48
C ARG A 29 -0.27 -20.65 -15.14
N SER A 30 0.59 -19.95 -15.88
CA SER A 30 1.80 -20.52 -16.44
C SER A 30 2.72 -21.12 -15.36
N TRP A 31 2.75 -20.50 -14.17
CA TRP A 31 3.48 -21.07 -13.02
C TRP A 31 2.83 -22.31 -12.44
N GLN A 32 1.49 -22.38 -12.40
CA GLN A 32 0.76 -23.50 -11.79
C GLN A 32 0.66 -24.73 -12.70
N GLU A 33 0.51 -24.56 -14.00
CA GLU A 33 0.29 -25.67 -14.95
C GLU A 33 1.58 -26.35 -15.40
N ASN A 34 2.69 -25.62 -15.45
CA ASN A 34 3.95 -26.11 -16.00
C ASN A 34 5.02 -26.44 -14.96
N ILE A 35 4.75 -26.21 -13.67
CA ILE A 35 5.76 -26.26 -12.62
C ILE A 35 5.34 -27.24 -11.52
N SER A 36 6.25 -28.10 -11.08
CA SER A 36 5.98 -29.05 -10.00
C SER A 36 5.75 -28.34 -8.66
N LEU A 37 4.95 -28.96 -7.77
CA LEU A 37 4.70 -28.41 -6.42
C LEU A 37 5.98 -28.16 -5.62
N LYS A 38 7.03 -28.96 -5.82
CA LYS A 38 8.33 -28.78 -5.19
C LYS A 38 9.03 -27.52 -5.71
N GLU A 39 8.93 -27.29 -6.99
CA GLU A 39 9.51 -26.11 -7.63
C GLU A 39 8.72 -24.84 -7.26
N LEU A 40 7.39 -24.89 -7.18
CA LEU A 40 6.58 -23.79 -6.64
C LEU A 40 6.96 -23.46 -5.19
N GLN A 41 7.31 -24.46 -4.39
CA GLN A 41 7.84 -24.25 -3.04
C GLN A 41 9.23 -23.62 -3.07
N SER A 42 10.14 -24.05 -3.96
CA SER A 42 11.47 -23.44 -4.09
C SER A 42 11.40 -21.97 -4.55
N ARG A 43 10.41 -21.63 -5.40
CA ARG A 43 10.11 -20.23 -5.79
C ARG A 43 9.39 -19.43 -4.69
N GLY A 44 9.06 -20.06 -3.57
CA GLY A 44 8.46 -19.42 -2.40
C GLY A 44 6.97 -19.08 -2.53
N VAL A 45 6.26 -19.56 -3.56
CA VAL A 45 4.82 -19.28 -3.80
C VAL A 45 3.88 -20.37 -3.29
N CYS A 46 4.45 -21.48 -2.80
CA CYS A 46 3.71 -22.60 -2.24
C CYS A 46 4.35 -23.06 -0.91
N LEU A 47 3.53 -23.44 0.06
CA LEU A 47 3.95 -24.08 1.29
C LEU A 47 3.30 -25.46 1.39
N LEU A 48 4.12 -26.49 1.49
CA LEU A 48 3.70 -27.90 1.52
C LEU A 48 3.79 -28.46 2.93
N LYS A 49 3.06 -29.58 3.17
CA LYS A 49 3.11 -30.35 4.43
C LYS A 49 2.88 -29.53 5.68
N LEU A 50 1.88 -28.67 5.63
CA LEU A 50 1.45 -27.87 6.77
C LEU A 50 0.44 -28.65 7.64
N GLN A 51 0.46 -28.41 8.94
CA GLN A 51 -0.54 -28.89 9.92
C GLN A 51 -1.17 -27.71 10.66
N VAL A 52 -2.39 -27.88 11.12
CA VAL A 52 -3.10 -26.88 11.92
C VAL A 52 -2.56 -26.89 13.35
N SER A 53 -1.98 -25.78 13.80
CA SER A 53 -1.52 -25.61 15.18
C SER A 53 -2.57 -24.98 16.08
N SER A 54 -3.30 -23.96 15.59
CA SER A 54 -4.36 -23.31 16.35
C SER A 54 -5.48 -22.78 15.46
N GLN A 55 -6.67 -22.67 16.04
CA GLN A 55 -7.86 -22.05 15.45
C GLN A 55 -8.49 -21.11 16.46
N ARG A 56 -8.85 -19.89 16.03
CA ARG A 56 -9.50 -18.89 16.90
C ARG A 56 -10.38 -17.95 16.08
N THR A 57 -11.36 -17.34 16.72
CA THR A 57 -12.20 -16.29 16.11
C THR A 57 -11.46 -14.95 16.15
N GLY A 58 -11.31 -14.32 15.00
CA GLY A 58 -10.70 -13.00 14.82
C GLY A 58 -11.72 -11.89 14.64
N LEU A 59 -11.23 -10.74 14.21
CA LEU A 59 -12.04 -9.56 13.89
C LEU A 59 -13.10 -9.89 12.83
N TYR A 60 -14.28 -9.32 12.94
CA TYR A 60 -15.46 -9.60 12.10
C TYR A 60 -15.93 -11.06 12.14
N GLY A 61 -15.64 -11.80 13.21
CA GLY A 61 -16.03 -13.19 13.34
C GLY A 61 -15.29 -14.16 12.41
N ARG A 62 -14.23 -13.73 11.71
CA ARG A 62 -13.46 -14.56 10.79
C ARG A 62 -12.73 -15.68 11.53
N LEU A 63 -12.62 -16.83 10.90
CA LEU A 63 -11.83 -17.94 11.43
C LEU A 63 -10.35 -17.70 11.13
N LEU A 64 -9.54 -17.53 12.17
CA LEU A 64 -8.08 -17.47 12.08
C LEU A 64 -7.50 -18.85 12.32
N VAL A 65 -6.79 -19.39 11.34
CA VAL A 65 -6.10 -20.69 11.43
C VAL A 65 -4.61 -20.46 11.31
N THR A 66 -3.85 -20.99 12.26
CA THR A 66 -2.40 -20.98 12.23
C THR A 66 -1.90 -22.34 11.75
N PHE A 67 -1.05 -22.33 10.73
CA PHE A 67 -0.40 -23.48 10.16
C PHE A 67 1.08 -23.47 10.48
N GLU A 68 1.61 -24.67 10.80
CA GLU A 68 3.04 -24.92 11.04
C GLU A 68 3.49 -26.08 10.17
N PRO A 69 4.81 -26.20 9.84
CA PRO A 69 5.31 -27.37 9.16
C PRO A 69 5.05 -28.64 9.99
N ARG A 70 4.64 -29.72 9.33
CA ARG A 70 4.47 -31.01 9.99
C ARG A 70 5.81 -31.50 10.48
N ARG A 71 5.94 -31.74 11.78
CA ARG A 71 7.21 -32.09 12.43
C ARG A 71 7.66 -33.50 12.05
N TYR A 72 8.78 -33.57 11.35
CA TYR A 72 9.68 -34.73 11.37
C TYR A 72 11.03 -34.20 11.88
N GLY A 73 11.28 -34.31 13.22
CA GLY A 73 12.52 -33.84 13.86
C GLY A 73 12.45 -32.44 14.50
N SER A 74 13.41 -32.14 15.35
CA SER A 74 13.48 -30.89 16.12
C SER A 74 13.64 -29.65 15.22
N ALA A 75 12.78 -28.62 15.46
CA ALA A 75 12.87 -27.26 14.93
C ALA A 75 12.71 -27.11 13.41
N ALA A 76 11.52 -27.46 12.88
CA ALA A 76 11.21 -27.13 11.48
C ALA A 76 10.81 -25.66 11.35
N ALA A 77 11.69 -24.85 10.76
CA ALA A 77 11.32 -23.54 10.21
C ALA A 77 10.56 -23.75 8.89
N LEU A 78 9.71 -22.77 8.51
CA LEU A 78 9.14 -22.72 7.18
C LEU A 78 10.25 -22.60 6.13
N PRO A 79 10.12 -23.25 4.96
CA PRO A 79 11.05 -23.04 3.87
C PRO A 79 11.05 -21.56 3.46
N SER A 80 12.14 -21.13 2.81
CA SER A 80 12.22 -19.78 2.23
C SER A 80 10.98 -19.53 1.35
N ASN A 81 10.32 -18.41 1.56
CA ASN A 81 9.06 -18.11 0.88
C ASN A 81 8.87 -16.61 0.67
N SER A 82 8.03 -16.27 -0.32
CA SER A 82 7.64 -14.91 -0.69
C SER A 82 6.27 -14.50 -0.14
N PHE A 83 5.74 -15.26 0.82
CA PHE A 83 4.46 -14.94 1.43
C PHE A 83 4.56 -13.70 2.32
N THR A 84 3.64 -12.79 2.10
CA THR A 84 3.50 -11.57 2.90
C THR A 84 2.10 -11.48 3.48
N SER A 85 1.97 -10.78 4.59
CA SER A 85 0.65 -10.53 5.16
C SER A 85 -0.24 -9.79 4.16
N GLY A 86 -1.47 -10.31 4.01
CA GLY A 86 -2.48 -9.85 3.08
C GLY A 86 -2.45 -10.50 1.70
N ASP A 87 -1.55 -11.42 1.45
CA ASP A 87 -1.65 -12.28 0.29
C ASP A 87 -2.92 -13.12 0.36
N ILE A 88 -3.54 -13.32 -0.79
CA ILE A 88 -4.65 -14.27 -0.94
C ILE A 88 -4.06 -15.64 -1.17
N VAL A 89 -4.50 -16.60 -0.39
CA VAL A 89 -4.01 -17.96 -0.44
C VAL A 89 -5.16 -18.96 -0.62
N GLY A 90 -4.93 -19.95 -1.45
CA GLY A 90 -5.77 -21.15 -1.54
C GLY A 90 -5.28 -22.20 -0.56
N LEU A 91 -6.22 -22.78 0.20
CA LEU A 91 -5.98 -23.92 1.06
C LEU A 91 -6.39 -25.20 0.33
N TYR A 92 -5.50 -26.18 0.32
CA TYR A 92 -5.71 -27.47 -0.32
C TYR A 92 -5.37 -28.59 0.65
N ASP A 93 -6.09 -29.73 0.54
CA ASP A 93 -5.72 -30.95 1.24
C ASP A 93 -4.51 -31.60 0.54
N ALA A 94 -3.52 -32.03 1.30
CA ALA A 94 -2.37 -32.71 0.74
C ALA A 94 -2.69 -34.14 0.23
N ALA A 95 -3.76 -34.75 0.72
CA ALA A 95 -4.19 -36.09 0.35
C ALA A 95 -5.03 -36.14 -0.94
N ASN A 96 -5.71 -35.03 -1.30
CA ASN A 96 -6.52 -34.94 -2.52
C ASN A 96 -5.82 -34.01 -3.54
N GLU A 97 -5.31 -34.60 -4.60
CA GLU A 97 -4.75 -33.88 -5.74
C GLU A 97 -5.85 -33.03 -6.41
N GLY A 98 -5.96 -31.75 -6.02
CA GLY A 98 -6.58 -30.78 -6.87
C GLY A 98 -7.77 -29.96 -6.35
N SER A 99 -8.51 -30.35 -5.30
CA SER A 99 -9.63 -29.53 -4.86
C SER A 99 -9.21 -28.47 -3.85
N GLN A 100 -9.47 -27.19 -4.17
CA GLN A 100 -9.31 -26.09 -3.25
C GLN A 100 -10.40 -26.18 -2.16
N LEU A 101 -9.97 -26.26 -0.89
CA LEU A 101 -10.88 -26.33 0.25
C LEU A 101 -11.46 -24.96 0.58
N ALA A 102 -10.62 -23.93 0.57
CA ALA A 102 -11.02 -22.57 0.88
C ALA A 102 -10.03 -21.54 0.32
N THR A 103 -10.49 -20.30 0.20
CA THR A 103 -9.64 -19.12 -0.03
C THR A 103 -9.58 -18.31 1.25
N GLY A 104 -8.38 -17.88 1.65
CA GLY A 104 -8.18 -17.05 2.82
C GLY A 104 -7.19 -15.91 2.56
N ILE A 105 -7.11 -15.02 3.53
CA ILE A 105 -6.15 -13.91 3.53
C ILE A 105 -5.08 -14.20 4.57
N LEU A 106 -3.82 -14.18 4.15
CA LEU A 106 -2.70 -14.38 5.03
C LEU A 106 -2.58 -13.17 6.00
N THR A 107 -2.66 -13.44 7.29
CA THR A 107 -2.67 -12.38 8.30
C THR A 107 -1.36 -12.22 9.04
N ARG A 108 -0.56 -13.28 9.11
CA ARG A 108 0.74 -13.27 9.77
C ARG A 108 1.66 -14.31 9.15
N VAL A 109 2.91 -13.93 8.94
CA VAL A 109 4.00 -14.82 8.53
C VAL A 109 5.12 -14.70 9.55
N THR A 110 5.61 -15.82 10.03
CA THR A 110 6.79 -15.91 10.89
C THR A 110 7.75 -16.95 10.32
N GLN A 111 8.93 -17.08 10.88
CA GLN A 111 9.86 -18.14 10.46
C GLN A 111 9.32 -19.56 10.70
N LYS A 112 8.33 -19.72 11.59
CA LYS A 112 7.82 -21.04 12.02
C LYS A 112 6.36 -21.30 11.66
N SER A 113 5.59 -20.27 11.35
CA SER A 113 4.15 -20.40 11.14
C SER A 113 3.58 -19.37 10.20
N VAL A 114 2.45 -19.70 9.59
CA VAL A 114 1.60 -18.78 8.84
C VAL A 114 0.18 -18.80 9.41
N THR A 115 -0.45 -17.63 9.54
CA THR A 115 -1.85 -17.52 9.99
C THR A 115 -2.70 -16.98 8.87
N VAL A 116 -3.81 -17.65 8.59
CA VAL A 116 -4.75 -17.33 7.51
C VAL A 116 -6.12 -17.02 8.10
N ALA A 117 -6.75 -15.95 7.66
CA ALA A 117 -8.14 -15.61 7.95
C ALA A 117 -9.05 -16.13 6.84
N PHE A 118 -10.04 -16.92 7.21
CA PHE A 118 -11.08 -17.43 6.32
C PHE A 118 -12.41 -16.70 6.57
N ASP A 119 -13.20 -16.47 5.52
CA ASP A 119 -14.49 -15.80 5.63
C ASP A 119 -15.56 -16.65 6.35
N GLU A 120 -16.54 -15.98 6.95
CA GLU A 120 -17.61 -16.62 7.75
C GLU A 120 -18.37 -17.72 7.00
N SER A 121 -18.54 -17.60 5.68
CA SER A 121 -19.25 -18.58 4.85
C SER A 121 -18.61 -19.97 4.83
N HIS A 122 -17.34 -20.08 5.18
CA HIS A 122 -16.59 -21.34 5.15
C HIS A 122 -16.50 -22.04 6.51
N ASP A 123 -16.89 -21.39 7.60
CA ASP A 123 -16.71 -21.88 8.97
C ASP A 123 -17.39 -23.23 9.28
N PHE A 124 -18.53 -23.50 8.65
CA PHE A 124 -19.26 -24.73 8.84
C PHE A 124 -18.82 -25.88 7.92
N GLN A 125 -18.08 -25.56 6.88
CA GLN A 125 -17.57 -26.54 5.91
C GLN A 125 -16.09 -26.88 6.13
N LEU A 126 -15.32 -25.97 6.75
CA LEU A 126 -13.92 -26.18 7.06
C LEU A 126 -13.75 -27.03 8.34
N SER A 127 -13.92 -28.34 8.21
CA SER A 127 -13.50 -29.30 9.22
C SER A 127 -12.02 -29.59 9.04
N LEU A 128 -11.18 -28.69 9.54
CA LEU A 128 -9.74 -28.88 9.53
C LEU A 128 -9.34 -29.81 10.66
N ASP A 129 -8.76 -30.96 10.29
CA ASP A 129 -8.23 -31.93 11.23
C ASP A 129 -6.74 -31.64 11.49
N ARG A 130 -6.31 -31.75 12.76
CA ARG A 130 -4.90 -31.58 13.13
C ARG A 130 -4.00 -32.72 12.62
N GLU A 131 -4.57 -33.85 12.29
CA GLU A 131 -3.85 -35.01 11.78
C GLU A 131 -3.59 -34.92 10.26
N ASN A 132 -4.39 -34.12 9.56
CA ASN A 132 -4.26 -33.94 8.12
C ASN A 132 -3.13 -32.98 7.76
N SER A 133 -2.59 -33.19 6.56
CA SER A 133 -1.58 -32.32 5.97
C SER A 133 -2.22 -31.40 4.93
N TYR A 134 -1.85 -30.14 4.98
CA TYR A 134 -2.38 -29.09 4.09
C TYR A 134 -1.27 -28.44 3.27
N ARG A 135 -1.67 -27.81 2.16
CA ARG A 135 -0.81 -26.92 1.40
C ARG A 135 -1.47 -25.57 1.21
N LEU A 136 -0.67 -24.52 1.21
CA LEU A 136 -1.06 -23.17 0.87
C LEU A 136 -0.40 -22.75 -0.44
N LEU A 137 -1.19 -22.18 -1.33
CA LEU A 137 -0.73 -21.65 -2.61
C LEU A 137 -1.12 -20.18 -2.72
N LYS A 138 -0.18 -19.34 -3.13
CA LYS A 138 -0.44 -17.92 -3.36
C LYS A 138 -1.32 -17.73 -4.60
N LEU A 139 -2.44 -17.01 -4.44
CA LEU A 139 -3.42 -16.75 -5.50
C LEU A 139 -3.36 -15.29 -5.96
N ALA A 140 -3.99 -15.00 -7.11
CA ALA A 140 -4.16 -13.64 -7.59
C ALA A 140 -5.01 -12.79 -6.65
N ASN A 141 -4.72 -11.48 -6.58
CA ASN A 141 -5.43 -10.57 -5.68
C ASN A 141 -6.72 -10.01 -6.31
N ASP A 142 -7.72 -10.86 -6.44
CA ASP A 142 -9.05 -10.48 -6.96
C ASP A 142 -9.77 -9.40 -6.13
N VAL A 143 -9.39 -9.20 -4.86
CA VAL A 143 -10.02 -8.20 -3.99
C VAL A 143 -9.72 -6.79 -4.51
N THR A 144 -8.47 -6.51 -4.87
CA THR A 144 -8.08 -5.22 -5.43
C THR A 144 -8.86 -4.95 -6.72
N TYR A 145 -8.85 -5.88 -7.67
CA TYR A 145 -9.58 -5.74 -8.92
C TYR A 145 -11.08 -5.47 -8.69
N ARG A 146 -11.73 -6.24 -7.82
CA ARG A 146 -13.16 -6.03 -7.50
C ARG A 146 -13.43 -4.65 -6.90
N ARG A 147 -12.54 -4.12 -6.07
CA ARG A 147 -12.67 -2.79 -5.46
C ARG A 147 -12.51 -1.68 -6.49
N LEU A 148 -11.53 -1.80 -7.40
CA LEU A 148 -11.35 -0.86 -8.52
C LEU A 148 -12.58 -0.84 -9.42
N LYS A 149 -13.06 -2.01 -9.85
CA LYS A 149 -14.26 -2.16 -10.68
C LYS A 149 -15.50 -1.54 -10.00
N LYS A 150 -15.67 -1.81 -8.69
CA LYS A 150 -16.78 -1.27 -7.91
C LYS A 150 -16.75 0.25 -7.81
N ALA A 151 -15.57 0.86 -7.65
CA ALA A 151 -15.41 2.31 -7.62
C ALA A 151 -15.74 2.96 -8.98
N LEU A 152 -15.29 2.38 -10.07
CA LEU A 152 -15.61 2.86 -11.43
C LEU A 152 -17.12 2.76 -11.72
N ILE A 153 -17.77 1.67 -11.31
CA ILE A 153 -19.22 1.53 -11.44
C ILE A 153 -19.95 2.55 -10.57
N ALA A 154 -19.46 2.83 -9.35
CA ALA A 154 -20.03 3.86 -8.49
C ALA A 154 -19.86 5.26 -9.12
N LEU A 155 -18.71 5.57 -9.71
CA LEU A 155 -18.47 6.80 -10.45
C LEU A 155 -19.45 6.96 -11.63
N LYS A 156 -19.66 5.90 -12.41
CA LYS A 156 -20.64 5.90 -13.53
C LYS A 156 -22.07 6.18 -13.05
N LYS A 157 -22.43 5.68 -11.86
CA LYS A 157 -23.77 5.83 -11.26
C LYS A 157 -23.89 7.08 -10.38
N TYR A 158 -22.84 7.87 -10.27
CA TYR A 158 -22.83 9.03 -9.37
C TYR A 158 -23.70 10.15 -9.95
N HIS A 159 -24.77 10.50 -9.25
CA HIS A 159 -25.73 11.54 -9.70
C HIS A 159 -25.67 12.79 -8.81
N SER A 160 -25.53 12.60 -7.52
CA SER A 160 -25.49 13.68 -6.54
C SER A 160 -24.76 13.22 -5.28
N GLY A 161 -24.08 14.13 -4.61
CA GLY A 161 -23.36 13.84 -3.38
C GLY A 161 -22.16 14.79 -3.18
N PRO A 162 -21.34 14.54 -2.18
CA PRO A 162 -20.25 15.45 -1.82
C PRO A 162 -19.24 15.67 -2.94
N ALA A 163 -18.97 14.65 -3.77
CA ALA A 163 -17.98 14.73 -4.85
C ALA A 163 -18.51 15.31 -6.17
N SER A 164 -19.75 15.79 -6.24
CA SER A 164 -20.34 16.24 -7.51
C SER A 164 -19.53 17.33 -8.21
N SER A 165 -19.20 18.42 -7.53
CA SER A 165 -18.39 19.50 -8.11
C SER A 165 -16.96 19.06 -8.42
N LEU A 166 -16.39 18.21 -7.59
CA LEU A 166 -15.08 17.64 -7.82
C LEU A 166 -15.05 16.80 -9.10
N ILE A 167 -16.03 15.92 -9.33
CA ILE A 167 -16.14 15.12 -10.55
C ILE A 167 -16.26 16.01 -11.79
N GLU A 168 -17.07 17.07 -11.74
CA GLU A 168 -17.19 18.02 -12.85
C GLU A 168 -15.84 18.66 -13.22
N VAL A 169 -15.05 19.04 -12.21
CA VAL A 169 -13.71 19.59 -12.42
C VAL A 169 -12.75 18.52 -12.95
N LEU A 170 -12.72 17.32 -12.35
CA LEU A 170 -11.78 16.26 -12.74
C LEU A 170 -12.02 15.71 -14.17
N PHE A 171 -13.19 15.96 -14.75
CA PHE A 171 -13.53 15.63 -16.14
C PHE A 171 -13.62 16.85 -17.07
N GLY A 172 -13.08 18.00 -16.67
CA GLY A 172 -13.02 19.21 -17.51
C GLY A 172 -14.39 19.83 -17.86
N ARG A 173 -15.46 19.43 -17.15
CA ARG A 173 -16.82 19.95 -17.41
C ARG A 173 -17.06 21.31 -16.77
N SER A 174 -16.36 21.61 -15.71
CA SER A 174 -16.29 22.93 -15.10
C SER A 174 -14.85 23.31 -14.83
N ALA A 175 -14.54 24.59 -14.93
CA ALA A 175 -13.25 25.08 -14.48
C ALA A 175 -13.16 24.98 -12.96
N PRO A 176 -11.95 24.80 -12.37
CA PRO A 176 -11.74 24.91 -10.94
C PRO A 176 -12.30 26.24 -10.43
N SER A 177 -13.02 26.22 -9.32
CA SER A 177 -13.60 27.42 -8.72
C SER A 177 -12.50 28.40 -8.30
N PRO A 178 -12.78 29.71 -8.27
CA PRO A 178 -11.84 30.70 -7.74
C PRO A 178 -11.38 30.34 -6.33
N ALA A 179 -10.09 30.55 -6.07
CA ALA A 179 -9.49 30.31 -4.77
C ALA A 179 -10.21 31.09 -3.67
N SER A 180 -10.35 30.48 -2.51
CA SER A 180 -10.87 31.16 -1.32
C SER A 180 -9.80 32.03 -0.69
N GLU A 181 -10.19 33.13 -0.08
CA GLU A 181 -9.29 33.91 0.77
C GLU A 181 -8.87 33.08 1.98
N ILE A 182 -7.58 33.11 2.29
CA ILE A 182 -7.02 32.45 3.46
C ILE A 182 -6.50 33.51 4.42
N HIS A 183 -6.89 33.39 5.67
CA HIS A 183 -6.29 34.19 6.74
C HIS A 183 -4.80 33.83 6.90
N PRO A 184 -3.96 34.76 7.37
CA PRO A 184 -2.55 34.48 7.65
C PRO A 184 -2.39 33.22 8.49
N LEU A 185 -1.59 32.26 8.01
CA LEU A 185 -1.35 30.99 8.69
C LEU A 185 -0.16 31.05 9.62
N THR A 186 -0.32 30.46 10.80
CA THR A 186 0.81 30.10 11.65
C THR A 186 1.19 28.68 11.34
N PHE A 187 2.35 28.47 10.70
CA PHE A 187 2.84 27.14 10.34
C PHE A 187 3.27 26.37 11.58
N PHE A 188 2.95 25.09 11.61
CA PHE A 188 3.42 24.16 12.65
C PHE A 188 4.91 23.87 12.48
N ASN A 189 5.35 23.71 11.24
CA ASN A 189 6.76 23.57 10.92
C ASN A 189 7.35 24.94 10.48
N THR A 190 8.15 25.52 11.34
CA THR A 190 8.80 26.82 11.07
C THR A 190 9.94 26.74 10.06
N CYS A 191 10.46 25.53 9.78
CA CYS A 191 11.56 25.28 8.86
C CYS A 191 11.14 25.12 7.40
N LEU A 192 9.86 25.26 7.08
CA LEU A 192 9.39 25.20 5.70
C LEU A 192 10.01 26.33 4.86
N ASP A 193 10.50 25.97 3.67
CA ASP A 193 10.95 26.97 2.70
C ASP A 193 9.78 27.70 2.02
N THR A 194 10.11 28.69 1.20
CA THR A 194 9.11 29.52 0.53
C THR A 194 8.21 28.71 -0.39
N SER A 195 8.78 27.80 -1.19
CA SER A 195 7.98 26.98 -2.11
C SER A 195 7.02 26.03 -1.39
N GLN A 196 7.45 25.48 -0.25
CA GLN A 196 6.60 24.63 0.61
C GLN A 196 5.47 25.46 1.24
N LYS A 197 5.76 26.65 1.78
CA LYS A 197 4.74 27.54 2.35
C LYS A 197 3.71 27.98 1.32
N GLU A 198 4.16 28.35 0.12
CA GLU A 198 3.28 28.71 -0.99
C GLU A 198 2.40 27.53 -1.41
N ALA A 199 2.95 26.30 -1.46
CA ALA A 199 2.20 25.11 -1.77
C ALA A 199 1.12 24.80 -0.72
N VAL A 200 1.42 25.01 0.58
CA VAL A 200 0.43 24.85 1.67
C VAL A 200 -0.69 25.85 1.53
N LEU A 201 -0.38 27.13 1.37
CA LEU A 201 -1.37 28.20 1.18
C LEU A 201 -2.25 27.92 -0.04
N PHE A 202 -1.62 27.55 -1.15
CA PHE A 202 -2.33 27.20 -2.37
C PHE A 202 -3.28 26.02 -2.16
N ALA A 203 -2.79 24.90 -1.59
CA ALA A 203 -3.62 23.72 -1.36
C ALA A 203 -4.85 24.02 -0.51
N LEU A 204 -4.71 24.86 0.51
CA LEU A 204 -5.82 25.24 1.39
C LEU A 204 -6.80 26.18 0.70
N SER A 205 -6.33 27.09 -0.17
CA SER A 205 -7.18 28.05 -0.89
C SER A 205 -8.08 27.42 -1.95
N GLN A 206 -7.65 26.32 -2.57
CA GLN A 206 -8.43 25.67 -3.63
C GLN A 206 -9.70 25.01 -3.07
N LYS A 207 -10.79 25.07 -3.84
CA LYS A 207 -12.07 24.49 -3.41
C LYS A 207 -12.19 23.01 -3.77
N GLU A 208 -11.83 22.62 -4.99
CA GLU A 208 -11.98 21.24 -5.49
C GLU A 208 -10.65 20.51 -5.62
N LEU A 209 -9.66 21.09 -6.30
CA LEU A 209 -8.45 20.40 -6.71
C LEU A 209 -7.19 21.23 -6.43
N ALA A 210 -6.22 20.63 -5.76
CA ALA A 210 -4.84 21.12 -5.69
C ALA A 210 -3.86 19.98 -5.96
N ILE A 211 -2.80 20.24 -6.71
CA ILE A 211 -1.73 19.30 -7.00
C ILE A 211 -0.41 19.86 -6.47
N ILE A 212 0.26 19.08 -5.62
CA ILE A 212 1.58 19.38 -5.08
C ILE A 212 2.59 18.49 -5.80
N HIS A 213 3.29 19.08 -6.74
CA HIS A 213 4.37 18.41 -7.45
C HIS A 213 5.64 18.51 -6.62
N GLY A 214 6.10 17.38 -6.13
CA GLY A 214 7.26 17.27 -5.24
C GLY A 214 8.40 16.48 -5.87
N PRO A 215 9.31 17.11 -6.61
CA PRO A 215 10.52 16.49 -7.11
C PRO A 215 11.35 15.81 -6.02
N PRO A 216 12.35 14.97 -6.39
CA PRO A 216 13.10 14.20 -5.40
C PRO A 216 13.77 15.09 -4.35
N GLY A 217 13.57 14.75 -3.06
CA GLY A 217 14.22 15.43 -1.95
C GLY A 217 13.66 16.79 -1.57
N THR A 218 12.57 17.25 -2.19
CA THR A 218 11.99 18.59 -1.93
C THR A 218 11.08 18.67 -0.70
N GLY A 219 10.97 17.58 0.09
CA GLY A 219 10.17 17.58 1.30
C GLY A 219 8.66 17.50 1.05
N LYS A 220 8.22 16.85 -0.04
CA LYS A 220 6.82 16.62 -0.38
C LYS A 220 6.00 16.14 0.81
N THR A 221 6.43 15.06 1.48
CA THR A 221 5.71 14.50 2.64
C THR A 221 5.63 15.49 3.80
N THR A 222 6.67 16.27 4.04
CA THR A 222 6.67 17.35 5.06
C THR A 222 5.62 18.42 4.75
N THR A 223 5.52 18.80 3.48
CA THR A 223 4.51 19.76 3.00
C THR A 223 3.10 19.20 3.12
N VAL A 224 2.89 17.93 2.76
CA VAL A 224 1.59 17.23 2.90
C VAL A 224 1.16 17.15 4.37
N VAL A 225 2.08 16.81 5.26
CA VAL A 225 1.80 16.80 6.72
C VAL A 225 1.36 18.18 7.20
N GLU A 226 2.05 19.25 6.81
CA GLU A 226 1.65 20.62 7.17
C GLU A 226 0.25 20.97 6.64
N ILE A 227 -0.07 20.59 5.38
CA ILE A 227 -1.40 20.81 4.81
C ILE A 227 -2.47 20.08 5.64
N ILE A 228 -2.23 18.85 6.04
CA ILE A 228 -3.16 18.05 6.86
C ILE A 228 -3.35 18.72 8.23
N LEU A 229 -2.27 19.15 8.89
CA LEU A 229 -2.34 19.81 10.19
C LEU A 229 -3.14 21.11 10.14
N GLN A 230 -2.94 21.91 9.10
CA GLN A 230 -3.69 23.15 8.89
C GLN A 230 -5.17 22.88 8.60
N ALA A 231 -5.49 21.84 7.79
CA ALA A 231 -6.87 21.42 7.55
C ALA A 231 -7.57 20.97 8.84
N VAL A 232 -6.89 20.17 9.67
CA VAL A 232 -7.41 19.75 10.99
C VAL A 232 -7.60 20.94 11.92
N LYS A 233 -6.69 21.92 11.93
CA LYS A 233 -6.82 23.16 12.70
C LYS A 233 -8.06 23.97 12.30
N GLN A 234 -8.45 23.90 11.03
CA GLN A 234 -9.69 24.49 10.50
C GLN A 234 -10.94 23.67 10.82
N GLY A 235 -10.83 22.58 11.57
CA GLY A 235 -11.94 21.68 11.92
C GLY A 235 -12.35 20.71 10.82
N LEU A 236 -11.58 20.58 9.74
CA LEU A 236 -11.89 19.70 8.64
C LEU A 236 -11.55 18.23 8.97
N LYS A 237 -12.40 17.31 8.50
CA LYS A 237 -12.17 15.87 8.54
C LYS A 237 -11.41 15.42 7.30
N VAL A 238 -10.25 14.81 7.50
CA VAL A 238 -9.31 14.45 6.43
C VAL A 238 -9.25 12.94 6.26
N LEU A 239 -9.44 12.47 5.01
CA LEU A 239 -9.10 11.12 4.58
C LEU A 239 -7.78 11.20 3.81
N CYS A 240 -6.74 10.57 4.34
CA CYS A 240 -5.41 10.55 3.73
C CYS A 240 -5.11 9.17 3.16
N CYS A 241 -4.78 9.10 1.88
CA CYS A 241 -4.55 7.87 1.16
C CYS A 241 -3.22 7.86 0.42
N ALA A 242 -2.75 6.65 0.08
CA ALA A 242 -1.62 6.44 -0.82
C ALA A 242 -1.75 5.06 -1.50
N PRO A 243 -1.03 4.80 -2.61
CA PRO A 243 -1.10 3.51 -3.30
C PRO A 243 -0.50 2.35 -2.50
N SER A 244 0.48 2.60 -1.65
CA SER A 244 1.18 1.56 -0.89
C SER A 244 1.04 1.73 0.63
N ASN A 245 1.19 0.62 1.37
CA ASN A 245 1.19 0.66 2.84
C ASN A 245 2.37 1.50 3.37
N ILE A 246 3.56 1.37 2.78
CA ILE A 246 4.76 2.10 3.21
C ILE A 246 4.54 3.61 3.11
N ALA A 247 3.94 4.08 2.01
CA ALA A 247 3.67 5.50 1.84
C ALA A 247 2.67 6.03 2.88
N VAL A 248 1.61 5.25 3.19
CA VAL A 248 0.67 5.62 4.26
C VAL A 248 1.34 5.61 5.62
N ASP A 249 2.15 4.60 5.91
CA ASP A 249 2.80 4.42 7.20
C ASP A 249 3.81 5.55 7.49
N ASN A 250 4.54 6.02 6.46
CA ASN A 250 5.40 7.20 6.57
C ASN A 250 4.62 8.47 6.98
N LEU A 251 3.39 8.63 6.49
CA LEU A 251 2.53 9.74 6.91
C LEU A 251 2.04 9.57 8.35
N VAL A 252 1.69 8.33 8.73
CA VAL A 252 1.28 8.03 10.12
C VAL A 252 2.40 8.36 11.10
N GLU A 253 3.64 7.93 10.84
CA GLU A 253 4.79 8.23 11.70
C GLU A 253 4.96 9.74 11.92
N ARG A 254 4.90 10.53 10.85
CA ARG A 254 5.06 11.99 10.95
C ARG A 254 3.90 12.67 11.65
N LEU A 255 2.66 12.28 11.37
CA LEU A 255 1.46 12.82 12.02
C LEU A 255 1.37 12.42 13.50
N ALA A 256 1.83 11.23 13.87
CA ALA A 256 1.89 10.77 15.25
C ALA A 256 2.78 11.67 16.12
N LEU A 257 3.91 12.14 15.59
CA LEU A 257 4.79 13.09 16.27
C LEU A 257 4.10 14.44 16.55
N CYS A 258 3.11 14.81 15.75
CA CYS A 258 2.34 16.04 15.91
C CYS A 258 1.16 15.92 16.88
N LYS A 259 1.04 14.81 17.61
CA LYS A 259 -0.02 14.52 18.62
C LYS A 259 -1.45 14.67 18.09
N GLN A 260 -1.67 14.40 16.81
CA GLN A 260 -3.01 14.38 16.22
C GLN A 260 -3.75 13.07 16.52
N ARG A 261 -5.09 13.14 16.58
CA ARG A 261 -5.93 11.94 16.67
C ARG A 261 -6.04 11.32 15.28
N ILE A 262 -5.18 10.36 15.01
CA ILE A 262 -5.05 9.65 13.74
C ILE A 262 -5.54 8.22 13.90
N LEU A 263 -6.11 7.67 12.83
CA LEU A 263 -6.56 6.29 12.75
C LEU A 263 -6.07 5.67 11.44
N ARG A 264 -5.26 4.61 11.53
CA ARG A 264 -4.74 3.85 10.40
C ARG A 264 -5.62 2.65 10.11
N LEU A 265 -6.29 2.64 8.95
CA LEU A 265 -7.07 1.51 8.47
C LEU A 265 -6.19 0.56 7.65
N GLY A 266 -6.23 -0.69 8.00
CA GLY A 266 -5.46 -1.74 7.32
C GLY A 266 -5.16 -2.87 8.28
N HIS A 267 -4.73 -4.01 7.73
CA HIS A 267 -4.43 -5.16 8.56
C HIS A 267 -3.14 -4.93 9.36
N PRO A 268 -3.12 -5.14 10.70
CA PRO A 268 -1.96 -4.83 11.56
C PRO A 268 -0.63 -5.43 11.08
N ALA A 269 -0.68 -6.62 10.51
CA ALA A 269 0.51 -7.30 10.02
C ALA A 269 1.15 -6.66 8.77
N ARG A 270 0.47 -5.72 8.12
CA ARG A 270 1.00 -4.94 6.99
C ARG A 270 1.54 -3.58 7.39
N LEU A 271 1.46 -3.24 8.67
CA LEU A 271 1.88 -1.96 9.22
C LEU A 271 3.25 -2.08 9.84
N LEU A 272 4.02 -1.00 9.79
CA LEU A 272 5.27 -0.90 10.52
C LEU A 272 5.01 -1.04 12.03
N GLU A 273 5.92 -1.68 12.74
CA GLU A 273 5.78 -1.92 14.18
C GLU A 273 5.63 -0.61 14.97
N SER A 274 6.37 0.43 14.55
CA SER A 274 6.36 1.77 15.16
C SER A 274 4.98 2.44 15.20
N ILE A 275 4.09 2.08 14.25
CA ILE A 275 2.79 2.72 14.08
C ILE A 275 1.59 1.83 14.41
N GLN A 276 1.83 0.56 14.78
CA GLN A 276 0.75 -0.40 15.08
C GLN A 276 -0.24 0.11 16.13
N GLN A 277 0.23 0.93 17.07
CA GLN A 277 -0.62 1.57 18.09
C GLN A 277 -1.72 2.48 17.52
N HIS A 278 -1.56 2.97 16.29
CA HIS A 278 -2.53 3.81 15.59
C HIS A 278 -3.45 3.01 14.66
N SER A 279 -3.28 1.69 14.60
CA SER A 279 -4.15 0.82 13.82
C SER A 279 -5.54 0.73 14.44
N LEU A 280 -6.55 0.50 13.60
CA LEU A 280 -7.93 0.30 14.06
C LEU A 280 -8.01 -0.85 15.08
N ASP A 281 -7.31 -1.97 14.83
CA ASP A 281 -7.29 -3.11 15.76
C ASP A 281 -6.70 -2.74 17.13
N ALA A 282 -5.61 -1.97 17.17
CA ALA A 282 -5.00 -1.56 18.43
C ALA A 282 -5.86 -0.53 19.20
N VAL A 283 -6.58 0.32 18.48
CA VAL A 283 -7.53 1.28 19.09
C VAL A 283 -8.73 0.53 19.66
N LEU A 284 -9.31 -0.42 18.91
CA LEU A 284 -10.41 -1.26 19.37
C LEU A 284 -10.03 -2.11 20.59
N ALA A 285 -8.80 -2.63 20.62
CA ALA A 285 -8.30 -3.40 21.77
C ALA A 285 -8.16 -2.59 23.06
N ARG A 286 -8.16 -1.26 22.98
CA ARG A 286 -8.10 -0.33 24.13
C ARG A 286 -9.44 0.35 24.41
N SER A 287 -10.49 0.08 23.61
CA SER A 287 -11.81 0.65 23.81
C SER A 287 -12.50 0.08 25.05
N ASP A 288 -13.45 0.82 25.60
CA ASP A 288 -14.23 0.37 26.77
C ASP A 288 -15.00 -0.94 26.50
N SER A 289 -15.34 -1.21 25.26
CA SER A 289 -16.01 -2.44 24.82
C SER A 289 -15.05 -3.61 24.55
N ALA A 290 -13.73 -3.41 24.62
CA ALA A 290 -12.74 -4.42 24.24
C ALA A 290 -12.89 -5.74 25.02
N GLN A 291 -13.15 -5.66 26.33
CA GLN A 291 -13.32 -6.85 27.17
C GLN A 291 -14.57 -7.64 26.77
N ILE A 292 -15.71 -6.96 26.54
CA ILE A 292 -16.97 -7.60 26.14
C ILE A 292 -16.81 -8.30 24.78
N VAL A 293 -16.15 -7.64 23.83
CA VAL A 293 -15.85 -8.20 22.51
C VAL A 293 -14.94 -9.44 22.64
N ALA A 294 -13.94 -9.40 23.52
CA ALA A 294 -13.06 -10.54 23.77
C ALA A 294 -13.82 -11.73 24.42
N ASP A 295 -14.72 -11.46 25.34
CA ASP A 295 -15.54 -12.49 25.99
C ASP A 295 -16.49 -13.15 24.97
N ILE A 296 -17.19 -12.37 24.14
CA ILE A 296 -18.06 -12.93 23.09
C ILE A 296 -17.26 -13.81 22.11
N ARG A 297 -16.05 -13.40 21.70
CA ARG A 297 -15.19 -14.23 20.84
C ARG A 297 -14.82 -15.54 21.52
N LYS A 298 -14.49 -15.51 22.80
CA LYS A 298 -14.22 -16.69 23.61
C LYS A 298 -15.42 -17.62 23.72
N ASP A 299 -16.62 -17.06 23.90
CA ASP A 299 -17.86 -17.83 23.94
C ASP A 299 -18.13 -18.53 22.60
N ILE A 300 -17.96 -17.83 21.48
CA ILE A 300 -18.04 -18.42 20.14
C ILE A 300 -17.06 -19.60 20.02
N ASP A 301 -15.79 -19.42 20.42
CA ASP A 301 -14.79 -20.48 20.36
C ASP A 301 -15.16 -21.70 21.23
N GLN A 302 -15.73 -21.46 22.42
CA GLN A 302 -16.20 -22.55 23.31
C GLN A 302 -17.39 -23.31 22.70
N VAL A 303 -18.35 -22.61 22.12
CA VAL A 303 -19.53 -23.23 21.48
C VAL A 303 -19.08 -24.03 20.25
N PHE A 304 -18.07 -23.57 19.50
CA PHE A 304 -17.46 -24.36 18.41
C PHE A 304 -16.85 -25.67 18.92
N VAL A 305 -16.13 -25.64 20.03
CA VAL A 305 -15.55 -26.85 20.63
C VAL A 305 -16.65 -27.83 21.06
N LYS A 306 -17.75 -27.35 21.66
CA LYS A 306 -18.89 -28.18 22.02
C LYS A 306 -19.58 -28.78 20.80
N ASN A 307 -19.81 -27.97 19.75
CA ASN A 307 -20.44 -28.42 18.51
C ASN A 307 -19.61 -29.52 17.79
N LYS A 308 -18.26 -29.47 17.88
CA LYS A 308 -17.40 -30.54 17.35
C LYS A 308 -17.48 -31.86 18.13
N LYS A 309 -17.69 -31.78 19.46
CA LYS A 309 -17.72 -32.96 20.35
C LYS A 309 -19.05 -33.71 20.37
N THR A 310 -20.16 -33.03 20.10
CA THR A 310 -21.48 -33.68 20.12
C THR A 310 -21.76 -34.40 18.81
N GLN A 311 -22.46 -35.54 18.90
CA GLN A 311 -22.98 -36.30 17.76
C GLN A 311 -24.47 -36.08 17.53
N ASP A 312 -25.19 -35.53 18.51
CA ASP A 312 -26.62 -35.28 18.43
C ASP A 312 -26.94 -34.16 17.42
N LYS A 313 -27.77 -34.48 16.44
CA LYS A 313 -28.22 -33.53 15.40
C LYS A 313 -28.97 -32.32 15.95
N ARG A 314 -29.75 -32.54 17.03
CA ARG A 314 -30.55 -31.50 17.66
C ARG A 314 -29.67 -30.51 18.41
N GLU A 315 -28.70 -31.01 19.18
CA GLU A 315 -27.71 -30.18 19.87
C GLU A 315 -26.82 -29.41 18.87
N LYS A 316 -26.41 -30.05 17.80
CA LYS A 316 -25.67 -29.35 16.72
C LYS A 316 -26.47 -28.19 16.11
N SER A 317 -27.77 -28.35 15.93
CA SER A 317 -28.64 -27.27 15.46
C SER A 317 -28.73 -26.12 16.46
N ASN A 318 -28.84 -26.43 17.76
CA ASN A 318 -28.88 -25.44 18.83
C ASN A 318 -27.57 -24.65 18.91
N PHE A 319 -26.42 -25.32 18.88
CA PHE A 319 -25.11 -24.67 18.88
C PHE A 319 -24.89 -23.77 17.65
N ARG A 320 -25.37 -24.18 16.47
CA ARG A 320 -25.32 -23.33 15.26
C ARG A 320 -26.15 -22.05 15.44
N ASN A 321 -27.33 -22.15 16.02
CA ASN A 321 -28.18 -20.99 16.29
C ASN A 321 -27.52 -20.07 17.32
N GLU A 322 -26.95 -20.63 18.39
CA GLU A 322 -26.20 -19.89 19.41
C GLU A 322 -25.00 -19.13 18.80
N ILE A 323 -24.19 -19.79 17.99
CA ILE A 323 -23.08 -19.16 17.28
C ILE A 323 -23.58 -18.02 16.38
N LYS A 324 -24.70 -18.20 15.68
CA LYS A 324 -25.30 -17.17 14.82
C LYS A 324 -25.70 -15.93 15.62
N LEU A 325 -26.29 -16.11 16.81
CA LEU A 325 -26.68 -15.02 17.70
C LEU A 325 -25.44 -14.29 18.26
N LEU A 326 -24.48 -15.03 18.78
CA LEU A 326 -23.21 -14.47 19.29
C LEU A 326 -22.45 -13.69 18.21
N ARG A 327 -22.42 -14.17 17.00
CA ARG A 327 -21.79 -13.46 15.86
C ARG A 327 -22.54 -12.17 15.52
N LYS A 328 -23.87 -12.18 15.58
CA LYS A 328 -24.64 -10.96 15.36
C LYS A 328 -24.32 -9.91 16.42
N GLU A 329 -24.31 -10.31 17.69
CA GLU A 329 -23.95 -9.43 18.80
C GLU A 329 -22.50 -8.92 18.66
N LEU A 330 -21.56 -9.81 18.37
CA LEU A 330 -20.16 -9.45 18.15
C LEU A 330 -20.04 -8.36 17.07
N LYS A 331 -20.70 -8.57 15.92
CA LYS A 331 -20.68 -7.62 14.80
C LYS A 331 -21.25 -6.26 15.19
N GLU A 332 -22.38 -6.21 15.88
CA GLU A 332 -23.00 -4.96 16.31
C GLU A 332 -22.09 -4.17 17.26
N ARG A 333 -21.43 -4.85 18.21
CA ARG A 333 -20.50 -4.22 19.16
C ARG A 333 -19.20 -3.77 18.49
N GLU A 334 -18.65 -4.58 17.60
CA GLU A 334 -17.46 -4.21 16.82
C GLU A 334 -17.75 -3.01 15.92
N GLU A 335 -18.90 -2.97 15.23
CA GLU A 335 -19.29 -1.86 14.36
C GLU A 335 -19.52 -0.57 15.18
N ALA A 336 -20.10 -0.64 16.36
CA ALA A 336 -20.25 0.52 17.25
C ALA A 336 -18.89 1.07 17.71
N ALA A 337 -17.99 0.21 18.17
CA ALA A 337 -16.65 0.62 18.60
C ALA A 337 -15.81 1.17 17.43
N MET A 338 -15.95 0.60 16.23
CA MET A 338 -15.31 1.12 15.03
C MET A 338 -15.84 2.50 14.66
N LEU A 339 -17.15 2.71 14.70
CA LEU A 339 -17.75 4.01 14.41
C LEU A 339 -17.27 5.09 15.40
N GLU A 340 -17.21 4.78 16.68
CA GLU A 340 -16.66 5.67 17.70
C GLU A 340 -15.20 6.03 17.40
N SER A 341 -14.36 5.04 17.07
CA SER A 341 -12.96 5.24 16.71
C SER A 341 -12.80 6.12 15.47
N LEU A 342 -13.62 5.88 14.44
CA LEU A 342 -13.60 6.64 13.18
C LEU A 342 -14.03 8.10 13.41
N THR A 343 -15.08 8.33 14.20
CA THR A 343 -15.62 9.68 14.46
C THR A 343 -14.74 10.49 15.40
N SER A 344 -14.03 9.85 16.31
CA SER A 344 -13.06 10.52 17.19
C SER A 344 -11.78 10.95 16.48
N ALA A 345 -11.41 10.29 15.39
CA ALA A 345 -10.22 10.64 14.62
C ALA A 345 -10.41 11.95 13.83
N ASN A 346 -9.36 12.77 13.77
CA ASN A 346 -9.31 13.95 12.90
C ASN A 346 -8.83 13.58 11.49
N VAL A 347 -7.91 12.62 11.42
CA VAL A 347 -7.34 12.10 10.18
C VAL A 347 -7.47 10.59 10.15
N VAL A 348 -8.10 10.08 9.11
CA VAL A 348 -8.16 8.65 8.81
C VAL A 348 -7.19 8.36 7.67
N LEU A 349 -6.31 7.37 7.86
CA LEU A 349 -5.30 7.01 6.89
C LEU A 349 -5.53 5.57 6.38
N ALA A 350 -5.46 5.39 5.07
CA ALA A 350 -5.65 4.08 4.44
C ALA A 350 -4.86 4.01 3.12
N THR A 351 -4.64 2.80 2.60
CA THR A 351 -4.30 2.70 1.17
C THR A 351 -5.52 3.10 0.32
N ASN A 352 -5.31 3.52 -0.93
CA ASN A 352 -6.42 3.85 -1.83
C ASN A 352 -7.48 2.74 -1.83
N THR A 353 -7.06 1.50 -2.02
CA THR A 353 -7.95 0.32 -1.99
C THR A 353 -8.49 0.00 -0.60
N GLY A 354 -7.77 0.37 0.46
CA GLY A 354 -8.21 0.23 1.86
C GLY A 354 -9.34 1.19 2.26
N ALA A 355 -9.49 2.30 1.55
CA ALA A 355 -10.57 3.27 1.73
C ALA A 355 -11.90 2.85 1.09
N SER A 356 -12.01 1.60 0.65
CA SER A 356 -13.18 1.09 -0.07
C SER A 356 -14.45 1.06 0.80
N ALA A 357 -15.61 1.13 0.12
CA ALA A 357 -16.92 1.15 0.76
C ALA A 357 -17.34 -0.21 1.37
N ASP A 358 -16.59 -1.27 1.16
CA ASP A 358 -16.79 -2.58 1.80
C ASP A 358 -15.98 -2.74 3.10
N GLY A 359 -15.16 -1.75 3.44
CA GLY A 359 -14.36 -1.70 4.67
C GLY A 359 -15.04 -0.90 5.81
N PRO A 360 -14.28 -0.52 6.85
CA PRO A 360 -14.79 0.22 8.00
C PRO A 360 -15.46 1.55 7.66
N LEU A 361 -15.04 2.19 6.57
CA LEU A 361 -15.61 3.49 6.13
C LEU A 361 -17.08 3.42 5.69
N LYS A 362 -17.65 2.21 5.51
CA LYS A 362 -19.09 2.02 5.28
C LYS A 362 -19.97 2.53 6.42
N LEU A 363 -19.39 2.63 7.63
CA LEU A 363 -20.10 3.08 8.84
C LEU A 363 -20.27 4.60 8.91
N LEU A 364 -19.50 5.35 8.09
CA LEU A 364 -19.56 6.80 8.04
C LEU A 364 -20.57 7.29 7.01
N PRO A 365 -21.21 8.47 7.23
CA PRO A 365 -21.99 9.13 6.20
C PRO A 365 -21.16 9.45 4.95
N GLU A 366 -21.79 9.51 3.78
CA GLU A 366 -21.11 9.84 2.52
C GLU A 366 -20.41 11.21 2.55
N SER A 367 -20.97 12.18 3.28
CA SER A 367 -20.43 13.53 3.43
C SER A 367 -19.52 13.72 4.65
N TYR A 368 -18.98 12.65 5.21
CA TYR A 368 -18.20 12.74 6.45
C TYR A 368 -16.85 13.47 6.26
N PHE A 369 -16.16 13.20 5.18
CA PHE A 369 -14.86 13.81 4.91
C PHE A 369 -15.00 15.10 4.12
N ASP A 370 -14.25 16.12 4.53
CA ASP A 370 -14.17 17.39 3.82
C ASP A 370 -13.13 17.38 2.72
N VAL A 371 -12.00 16.71 2.99
CA VAL A 371 -10.83 16.67 2.11
C VAL A 371 -10.28 15.24 2.01
N VAL A 372 -9.98 14.83 0.78
CA VAL A 372 -9.15 13.66 0.48
C VAL A 372 -7.76 14.13 0.10
N VAL A 373 -6.74 13.57 0.73
CA VAL A 373 -5.33 13.76 0.37
C VAL A 373 -4.81 12.44 -0.17
N ILE A 374 -4.21 12.44 -1.37
CA ILE A 374 -3.56 11.25 -1.95
C ILE A 374 -2.08 11.56 -2.13
N ASP A 375 -1.23 10.96 -1.30
CA ASP A 375 0.23 11.01 -1.46
C ASP A 375 0.70 9.91 -2.40
N GLU A 376 1.84 10.12 -3.05
CA GLU A 376 2.39 9.26 -4.12
C GLU A 376 1.38 9.00 -5.25
N CYS A 377 0.54 9.99 -5.56
CA CYS A 377 -0.57 9.86 -6.51
C CYS A 377 -0.10 9.49 -7.92
N ALA A 378 1.12 9.89 -8.30
CA ALA A 378 1.72 9.55 -9.60
C ALA A 378 1.99 8.05 -9.77
N GLN A 379 2.11 7.29 -8.67
CA GLN A 379 2.32 5.84 -8.68
C GLN A 379 1.01 5.04 -8.55
N ALA A 380 -0.13 5.72 -8.48
CA ALA A 380 -1.44 5.10 -8.32
C ALA A 380 -2.17 4.96 -9.66
N LEU A 381 -2.71 3.77 -9.94
CA LEU A 381 -3.69 3.62 -11.01
C LEU A 381 -4.85 4.59 -10.78
N GLU A 382 -5.28 5.34 -11.81
CA GLU A 382 -6.37 6.31 -11.67
C GLU A 382 -7.64 5.67 -11.10
N ALA A 383 -7.97 4.45 -11.51
CA ALA A 383 -9.10 3.70 -10.97
C ALA A 383 -9.04 3.54 -9.44
N SER A 384 -7.85 3.42 -8.84
CA SER A 384 -7.69 3.31 -7.38
C SER A 384 -7.95 4.63 -6.65
N CYS A 385 -7.64 5.76 -7.29
CA CYS A 385 -7.88 7.08 -6.74
C CYS A 385 -9.37 7.39 -6.60
N TRP A 386 -10.22 6.84 -7.47
CA TRP A 386 -11.66 7.03 -7.42
C TRP A 386 -12.31 6.42 -6.18
N ILE A 387 -11.67 5.46 -5.51
CA ILE A 387 -12.18 4.90 -4.25
C ILE A 387 -12.30 5.99 -3.17
N PRO A 388 -11.23 6.70 -2.77
CA PRO A 388 -11.33 7.78 -1.80
C PRO A 388 -11.97 9.05 -2.35
N LEU A 389 -11.80 9.40 -3.64
CA LEU A 389 -12.27 10.65 -4.22
C LEU A 389 -13.79 10.81 -4.16
N LEU A 390 -14.54 9.71 -4.25
CA LEU A 390 -16.01 9.75 -4.14
C LEU A 390 -16.52 10.12 -2.75
N LYS A 391 -15.62 10.28 -1.74
CA LYS A 391 -15.98 10.51 -0.33
C LYS A 391 -15.85 11.96 0.14
N ALA A 392 -15.35 12.87 -0.70
CA ALA A 392 -15.15 14.25 -0.32
C ALA A 392 -15.37 15.22 -1.50
N ARG A 393 -15.59 16.49 -1.14
CA ARG A 393 -15.78 17.56 -2.13
C ARG A 393 -14.48 18.19 -2.64
N LYS A 394 -13.37 17.92 -1.96
CA LYS A 394 -12.05 18.46 -2.28
C LYS A 394 -11.01 17.36 -2.27
N CYS A 395 -10.08 17.41 -3.22
CA CYS A 395 -8.90 16.56 -3.20
C CYS A 395 -7.61 17.37 -3.30
N ILE A 396 -6.58 16.86 -2.63
CA ILE A 396 -5.20 17.33 -2.72
C ILE A 396 -4.36 16.14 -3.14
N LEU A 397 -3.75 16.24 -4.32
CA LEU A 397 -2.92 15.20 -4.89
C LEU A 397 -1.46 15.59 -4.72
N ALA A 398 -0.64 14.72 -4.16
CA ALA A 398 0.79 14.93 -4.03
C ALA A 398 1.55 13.79 -4.68
N GLY A 399 2.64 14.10 -5.38
CA GLY A 399 3.43 13.09 -6.08
C GLY A 399 4.44 13.72 -7.02
N ASP A 400 5.00 12.86 -7.86
CA ASP A 400 5.92 13.27 -8.91
C ASP A 400 5.77 12.38 -10.14
N HIS A 401 5.07 12.87 -11.14
CA HIS A 401 4.80 12.15 -12.39
C HIS A 401 6.02 12.05 -13.32
N LYS A 402 7.14 12.69 -12.98
CA LYS A 402 8.42 12.54 -13.69
C LYS A 402 9.28 11.40 -13.13
N GLN A 403 8.84 10.77 -12.03
CA GLN A 403 9.46 9.57 -11.47
C GLN A 403 8.72 8.31 -11.96
N LEU A 404 8.47 7.36 -11.07
CA LEU A 404 7.86 6.09 -11.44
C LEU A 404 6.36 6.21 -11.71
N PRO A 405 5.85 5.66 -12.82
CA PRO A 405 4.43 5.54 -13.11
C PRO A 405 3.79 4.43 -12.25
N PRO A 406 2.46 4.26 -12.31
CA PRO A 406 1.79 3.10 -11.76
C PRO A 406 2.36 1.79 -12.30
N THR A 407 2.59 0.82 -11.42
CA THR A 407 3.07 -0.51 -11.81
C THR A 407 1.95 -1.30 -12.49
N THR A 408 2.23 -1.86 -13.66
CA THR A 408 1.32 -2.70 -14.46
C THR A 408 2.05 -3.94 -14.94
N VAL A 409 1.34 -5.07 -15.03
CA VAL A 409 1.84 -6.34 -15.57
C VAL A 409 1.60 -6.39 -17.07
N SER A 410 0.43 -5.94 -17.53
CA SER A 410 0.08 -5.94 -18.94
C SER A 410 0.70 -4.77 -19.69
N HIS A 411 1.73 -5.05 -20.48
CA HIS A 411 2.34 -4.06 -21.37
C HIS A 411 1.31 -3.46 -22.36
N LYS A 412 0.37 -4.28 -22.84
CA LYS A 412 -0.72 -3.83 -23.71
C LYS A 412 -1.65 -2.83 -23.01
N ALA A 413 -2.03 -3.10 -21.76
CA ALA A 413 -2.86 -2.19 -20.98
C ALA A 413 -2.11 -0.89 -20.64
N ALA A 414 -0.82 -0.98 -20.31
CA ALA A 414 0.04 0.19 -20.08
C ALA A 414 0.09 1.12 -21.29
N LEU A 415 0.40 0.60 -22.48
CA LEU A 415 0.42 1.35 -23.73
C LEU A 415 -0.94 1.95 -24.10
N ALA A 416 -2.03 1.28 -23.74
CA ALA A 416 -3.39 1.79 -23.97
C ALA A 416 -3.83 2.85 -22.95
N GLY A 417 -2.97 3.19 -21.97
CA GLY A 417 -3.14 4.29 -21.03
C GLY A 417 -3.49 3.90 -19.60
N LEU A 418 -3.34 2.61 -19.20
CA LEU A 418 -3.55 2.20 -17.82
C LEU A 418 -2.49 2.80 -16.87
N SER A 419 -1.27 3.03 -17.36
CA SER A 419 -0.17 3.62 -16.61
C SER A 419 -0.23 5.14 -16.50
N LEU A 420 -1.18 5.82 -17.17
CA LEU A 420 -1.39 7.25 -17.01
C LEU A 420 -2.05 7.52 -15.64
N SER A 421 -1.35 8.25 -14.78
CA SER A 421 -1.87 8.58 -13.46
C SER A 421 -2.88 9.74 -13.51
N LEU A 422 -3.79 9.78 -12.52
CA LEU A 422 -4.71 10.90 -12.34
C LEU A 422 -3.96 12.23 -12.21
N MET A 423 -2.86 12.25 -11.46
CA MET A 423 -2.07 13.46 -11.25
C MET A 423 -1.47 13.99 -12.56
N GLU A 424 -0.89 13.11 -13.38
CA GLU A 424 -0.30 13.49 -14.66
C GLU A 424 -1.37 14.04 -15.61
N ARG A 425 -2.49 13.35 -15.79
CA ARG A 425 -3.60 13.80 -16.63
C ARG A 425 -4.11 15.19 -16.24
N LEU A 426 -4.32 15.45 -14.96
CA LEU A 426 -4.82 16.74 -14.47
C LEU A 426 -3.76 17.85 -14.53
N ALA A 427 -2.49 17.50 -14.32
CA ALA A 427 -1.38 18.44 -14.45
C ALA A 427 -1.22 18.91 -15.92
N GLU A 428 -1.43 18.02 -16.89
CA GLU A 428 -1.43 18.36 -18.32
C GLU A 428 -2.65 19.21 -18.69
N GLU A 429 -3.84 18.87 -18.16
CA GLU A 429 -5.08 19.58 -18.50
C GLU A 429 -5.13 21.01 -17.93
N TYR A 430 -4.73 21.19 -16.68
CA TYR A 430 -4.90 22.46 -15.97
C TYR A 430 -3.62 23.24 -15.73
N GLY A 431 -2.44 22.59 -15.74
CA GLY A 431 -1.15 23.23 -15.54
C GLY A 431 -1.05 24.03 -14.24
N ALA A 432 -0.46 25.22 -14.33
CA ALA A 432 -0.22 26.09 -13.17
C ALA A 432 -1.47 26.55 -12.41
N ARG A 433 -2.67 26.36 -13.00
CA ARG A 433 -3.93 26.70 -12.30
C ARG A 433 -4.17 25.82 -11.09
N VAL A 434 -3.74 24.56 -11.14
CA VAL A 434 -3.97 23.59 -10.07
C VAL A 434 -2.67 23.01 -9.50
N VAL A 435 -1.50 23.25 -10.12
CA VAL A 435 -0.21 22.67 -9.72
C VAL A 435 0.66 23.72 -9.02
N ARG A 436 1.29 23.31 -7.92
CA ARG A 436 2.44 23.99 -7.30
C ARG A 436 3.60 23.01 -7.18
N THR A 437 4.76 23.43 -7.67
CA THR A 437 5.99 22.63 -7.66
C THR A 437 6.91 23.09 -6.55
N LEU A 438 7.40 22.15 -5.75
CA LEU A 438 8.44 22.39 -4.77
C LEU A 438 9.79 22.50 -5.49
N THR A 439 10.62 23.47 -5.15
CA THR A 439 11.82 23.82 -5.92
C THR A 439 13.13 23.62 -5.19
N VAL A 440 13.10 23.53 -3.85
CA VAL A 440 14.33 23.34 -3.05
C VAL A 440 14.42 21.89 -2.58
N GLN A 441 15.51 21.20 -2.93
CA GLN A 441 15.74 19.83 -2.47
C GLN A 441 16.80 19.78 -1.36
N TYR A 442 16.64 18.82 -0.44
CA TYR A 442 17.41 18.66 0.79
C TYR A 442 18.09 17.28 0.89
N ARG A 443 18.23 16.57 -0.21
CA ARG A 443 18.68 15.17 -0.22
C ARG A 443 20.09 15.01 -0.78
N MET A 444 20.35 15.58 -1.94
CA MET A 444 21.51 15.22 -2.73
C MET A 444 22.39 16.41 -3.06
N HIS A 445 23.67 16.12 -3.32
CA HIS A 445 24.63 17.09 -3.83
C HIS A 445 24.12 17.74 -5.13
N GLN A 446 24.44 19.01 -5.35
CA GLN A 446 23.98 19.78 -6.51
C GLN A 446 24.34 19.12 -7.85
N ALA A 447 25.52 18.47 -7.95
CA ALA A 447 25.95 17.80 -9.17
C ALA A 447 25.06 16.59 -9.52
N ILE A 448 24.58 15.85 -8.50
CA ILE A 448 23.65 14.73 -8.70
C ILE A 448 22.28 15.26 -9.14
N MET A 449 21.80 16.33 -8.49
CA MET A 449 20.51 16.96 -8.79
C MET A 449 20.45 17.56 -10.20
N ARG A 450 21.56 18.15 -10.68
CA ARG A 450 21.60 19.00 -11.87
C ARG A 450 21.05 18.30 -13.11
N TRP A 451 21.46 17.06 -13.36
CA TRP A 451 20.96 16.30 -14.51
C TRP A 451 19.43 16.16 -14.49
N ALA A 452 18.88 15.75 -13.35
CA ALA A 452 17.43 15.60 -13.22
C ALA A 452 16.72 16.95 -13.33
N SER A 453 17.27 18.01 -12.72
CA SER A 453 16.73 19.37 -12.82
C SER A 453 16.62 19.83 -14.27
N ASP A 454 17.70 19.74 -15.03
CA ASP A 454 17.77 20.24 -16.40
C ASP A 454 16.91 19.39 -17.35
N THR A 455 16.87 18.07 -17.16
CA THR A 455 16.18 17.14 -18.07
C THR A 455 14.68 17.03 -17.80
N MET A 456 14.27 17.01 -16.52
CA MET A 456 12.90 16.65 -16.11
C MET A 456 12.13 17.80 -15.48
N TYR A 457 12.83 18.76 -14.85
CA TYR A 457 12.20 19.80 -14.03
C TYR A 457 12.50 21.23 -14.52
N LEU A 458 12.81 21.37 -15.81
CA LEU A 458 13.00 22.67 -16.49
C LEU A 458 14.08 23.57 -15.85
N GLY A 459 15.07 22.96 -15.18
CA GLY A 459 16.12 23.69 -14.49
C GLY A 459 15.67 24.41 -13.20
N GLN A 460 14.48 24.10 -12.68
CA GLN A 460 13.88 24.83 -11.56
C GLN A 460 14.34 24.35 -10.17
N LEU A 461 14.99 23.17 -10.09
CA LEU A 461 15.43 22.66 -8.80
C LEU A 461 16.70 23.37 -8.34
N THR A 462 16.75 23.67 -7.05
CA THR A 462 17.92 24.21 -6.36
C THR A 462 18.27 23.31 -5.18
N ALA A 463 19.57 23.11 -4.95
CA ALA A 463 20.02 22.36 -3.78
C ALA A 463 20.14 23.29 -2.57
N HIS A 464 19.54 22.89 -1.46
CA HIS A 464 19.70 23.62 -0.19
C HIS A 464 21.17 23.64 0.24
N SER A 465 21.61 24.72 0.87
CA SER A 465 23.02 24.91 1.27
C SER A 465 23.58 23.77 2.13
N SER A 466 22.73 23.09 2.91
CA SER A 466 23.12 21.94 3.76
C SER A 466 23.58 20.71 2.98
N VAL A 467 23.18 20.57 1.71
CA VAL A 467 23.49 19.37 0.88
C VAL A 467 24.20 19.73 -0.42
N ALA A 468 24.17 20.98 -0.84
CA ALA A 468 24.65 21.40 -2.15
C ALA A 468 26.10 21.01 -2.43
N ARG A 469 26.94 20.94 -1.42
CA ARG A 469 28.40 20.63 -1.51
C ARG A 469 28.82 19.48 -0.60
N HIS A 470 27.88 18.76 0.00
CA HIS A 470 28.17 17.67 0.94
C HIS A 470 28.74 16.46 0.20
N LEU A 471 29.87 15.96 0.68
CA LEU A 471 30.59 14.80 0.11
C LEU A 471 30.69 13.67 1.14
N LEU A 472 31.02 12.45 0.71
CA LEU A 472 31.20 11.31 1.63
C LEU A 472 32.29 11.57 2.67
N ARG A 473 33.38 12.22 2.29
CA ARG A 473 34.47 12.60 3.20
C ARG A 473 34.05 13.57 4.33
N ASP A 474 32.90 14.22 4.19
CA ASP A 474 32.38 15.13 5.21
C ASP A 474 31.59 14.38 6.31
N LEU A 475 31.34 13.07 6.12
CA LEU A 475 30.74 12.21 7.12
C LEU A 475 31.72 11.90 8.26
N PRO A 476 31.26 11.83 9.53
CA PRO A 476 32.11 11.50 10.67
C PRO A 476 32.81 10.14 10.48
N GLY A 477 34.13 10.12 10.60
CA GLY A 477 34.92 8.88 10.54
C GLY A 477 35.24 8.39 9.12
N VAL A 478 34.88 9.15 8.08
CA VAL A 478 35.22 8.81 6.69
C VAL A 478 36.52 9.51 6.27
N ALA A 479 37.47 8.73 5.75
CA ALA A 479 38.73 9.23 5.23
C ALA A 479 38.54 9.97 3.90
N ALA A 480 39.36 10.98 3.66
CA ALA A 480 39.40 11.68 2.38
C ALA A 480 40.22 10.86 1.37
N THR A 481 39.53 10.19 0.46
CA THR A 481 40.09 9.45 -0.68
C THR A 481 39.58 10.05 -1.99
N GLU A 482 40.04 9.55 -3.11
CA GLU A 482 39.56 9.97 -4.43
C GLU A 482 38.06 9.65 -4.56
N GLU A 483 37.61 8.46 -4.13
CA GLU A 483 36.23 7.99 -4.19
C GLU A 483 35.30 8.79 -3.27
N THR A 484 35.75 9.17 -2.07
CA THR A 484 34.96 9.92 -1.10
C THR A 484 34.95 11.43 -1.38
N GLY A 485 35.80 11.90 -2.27
CA GLY A 485 35.94 13.30 -2.67
C GLY A 485 35.08 13.71 -3.86
N VAL A 486 34.43 12.78 -4.55
CA VAL A 486 33.62 13.05 -5.74
C VAL A 486 32.12 12.79 -5.43
N PRO A 487 31.21 13.69 -5.86
CA PRO A 487 29.78 13.52 -5.61
C PRO A 487 29.10 12.54 -6.59
N LEU A 488 29.71 12.33 -7.75
CA LEU A 488 29.18 11.47 -8.83
C LEU A 488 30.36 10.87 -9.60
N LEU A 489 30.38 9.56 -9.72
CA LEU A 489 31.40 8.81 -10.43
C LEU A 489 30.73 7.95 -11.50
N LEU A 490 31.21 8.08 -12.75
CA LEU A 490 30.86 7.18 -13.84
C LEU A 490 32.01 6.20 -14.07
N VAL A 491 31.73 4.91 -14.00
CA VAL A 491 32.65 3.85 -14.36
C VAL A 491 32.20 3.24 -15.69
N ASP A 492 32.92 3.53 -16.77
CA ASP A 492 32.62 2.99 -18.09
C ASP A 492 33.37 1.67 -18.30
N THR A 493 32.64 0.60 -18.55
CA THR A 493 33.17 -0.75 -18.80
C THR A 493 33.24 -1.10 -20.30
N ALA A 494 32.87 -0.18 -21.18
CA ALA A 494 32.91 -0.40 -22.62
C ALA A 494 34.33 -0.76 -23.09
N GLY A 495 34.46 -1.85 -23.84
CA GLY A 495 35.75 -2.32 -24.36
C GLY A 495 36.66 -3.02 -23.35
N CYS A 496 36.23 -3.23 -22.11
CA CYS A 496 37.01 -3.91 -21.07
C CYS A 496 36.97 -5.45 -21.14
N GLY A 497 36.28 -6.02 -22.13
CA GLY A 497 36.13 -7.47 -22.26
C GLY A 497 35.21 -8.10 -21.20
N LEU A 498 34.34 -7.30 -20.59
CA LEU A 498 33.33 -7.77 -19.65
C LEU A 498 32.04 -8.02 -20.43
N PHE A 499 31.61 -9.29 -20.50
CA PHE A 499 30.47 -9.70 -21.30
C PHE A 499 29.27 -10.04 -20.41
N GLU A 500 28.06 -9.79 -20.94
CA GLU A 500 26.81 -10.26 -20.35
C GLU A 500 26.74 -11.80 -20.39
N LEU A 501 26.06 -12.40 -19.42
CA LEU A 501 25.77 -13.83 -19.41
C LEU A 501 24.81 -14.14 -20.56
N GLU A 502 25.13 -15.19 -21.32
CA GLU A 502 24.22 -15.76 -22.30
C GLU A 502 23.24 -16.69 -21.57
N GLU A 503 22.04 -16.22 -21.30
CA GLU A 503 20.94 -17.05 -20.78
C GLU A 503 19.82 -17.16 -21.80
N GLU A 504 19.12 -18.32 -21.78
CA GLU A 504 18.01 -18.60 -22.68
C GLU A 504 16.78 -17.69 -22.44
N ASP A 505 16.72 -17.02 -21.29
CA ASP A 505 15.64 -16.08 -20.94
C ASP A 505 16.08 -14.63 -21.20
N GLU A 506 15.64 -14.06 -22.33
CA GLU A 506 15.98 -12.69 -22.77
C GLU A 506 15.48 -11.58 -21.83
N GLN A 507 14.75 -11.92 -20.75
CA GLN A 507 14.09 -10.94 -19.89
C GLN A 507 15.00 -10.35 -18.81
N SER A 508 16.11 -11.02 -18.45
CA SER A 508 17.02 -10.53 -17.42
C SER A 508 18.46 -10.64 -17.89
N LYS A 509 19.28 -9.67 -17.52
CA LYS A 509 20.69 -9.57 -17.91
C LYS A 509 21.58 -9.55 -16.68
N GLY A 510 22.77 -10.12 -16.80
CA GLY A 510 23.79 -10.13 -15.76
C GLY A 510 25.19 -10.07 -16.34
N ASN A 511 26.08 -9.33 -15.68
CA ASN A 511 27.48 -9.20 -16.04
C ASN A 511 28.36 -9.42 -14.81
N PRO A 512 28.93 -10.63 -14.61
CA PRO A 512 29.75 -10.94 -13.44
C PRO A 512 30.99 -10.06 -13.31
N GLY A 513 31.53 -9.59 -14.43
CA GLY A 513 32.68 -8.68 -14.45
C GLY A 513 32.32 -7.32 -13.82
N GLU A 514 31.18 -6.77 -14.17
CA GLU A 514 30.68 -5.53 -13.56
C GLU A 514 30.35 -5.70 -12.08
N VAL A 515 29.72 -6.82 -11.68
CA VAL A 515 29.46 -7.14 -10.26
C VAL A 515 30.74 -7.10 -9.45
N ARG A 516 31.84 -7.64 -10.01
CA ARG A 516 33.16 -7.61 -9.36
C ARG A 516 33.67 -6.18 -9.19
N LEU A 517 33.54 -5.32 -10.21
CA LEU A 517 33.96 -3.92 -10.10
C LEU A 517 33.14 -3.15 -9.07
N VAL A 518 31.84 -3.36 -9.04
CA VAL A 518 30.96 -2.78 -8.01
C VAL A 518 31.40 -3.23 -6.61
N SER A 519 31.69 -4.52 -6.44
CA SER A 519 32.16 -5.05 -5.15
C SER A 519 33.48 -4.42 -4.71
N LEU A 520 34.43 -4.23 -5.63
CA LEU A 520 35.71 -3.56 -5.33
C LEU A 520 35.50 -2.09 -4.93
N HIS A 521 34.60 -1.39 -5.60
CA HIS A 521 34.29 0.00 -5.27
C HIS A 521 33.60 0.11 -3.89
N ILE A 522 32.65 -0.78 -3.60
CA ILE A 522 32.02 -0.85 -2.27
C ILE A 522 33.08 -1.11 -1.19
N GLN A 523 34.01 -2.04 -1.42
CA GLN A 523 35.06 -2.33 -0.47
C GLN A 523 35.96 -1.11 -0.22
N ALA A 524 36.31 -0.37 -1.25
CA ALA A 524 37.09 0.86 -1.12
C ALA A 524 36.36 1.92 -0.27
N LEU A 525 35.05 2.08 -0.45
CA LEU A 525 34.24 2.98 0.37
C LEU A 525 34.16 2.53 1.83
N VAL A 526 33.99 1.24 2.08
CA VAL A 526 33.94 0.67 3.44
C VAL A 526 35.32 0.82 4.14
N ASP A 527 36.41 0.56 3.42
CA ASP A 527 37.76 0.74 3.93
C ASP A 527 38.09 2.21 4.24
N ALA A 528 37.48 3.14 3.50
CA ALA A 528 37.54 4.57 3.77
C ALA A 528 36.67 4.99 4.98
N GLY A 529 35.86 4.10 5.57
CA GLY A 529 35.06 4.35 6.74
C GLY A 529 33.58 4.62 6.47
N VAL A 530 33.09 4.47 5.23
CA VAL A 530 31.66 4.61 4.94
C VAL A 530 30.91 3.38 5.51
N PRO A 531 29.93 3.56 6.39
CA PRO A 531 29.19 2.43 6.95
C PRO A 531 28.45 1.65 5.84
N ALA A 532 28.54 0.33 5.83
CA ALA A 532 27.87 -0.52 4.83
C ALA A 532 26.33 -0.30 4.77
N ARG A 533 25.73 0.04 5.90
CA ARG A 533 24.28 0.37 5.98
C ARG A 533 23.89 1.64 5.23
N ASP A 534 24.85 2.50 4.91
CA ASP A 534 24.64 3.76 4.21
C ASP A 534 24.93 3.61 2.70
N ILE A 535 25.22 2.40 2.24
CA ILE A 535 25.49 2.05 0.84
C ILE A 535 24.32 1.21 0.32
N ALA A 536 23.76 1.61 -0.84
CA ALA A 536 22.75 0.83 -1.55
C ALA A 536 23.23 0.52 -2.97
N VAL A 537 22.97 -0.71 -3.41
CA VAL A 537 23.22 -1.14 -4.80
C VAL A 537 21.87 -1.32 -5.47
N VAL A 538 21.71 -0.70 -6.65
CA VAL A 538 20.47 -0.75 -7.42
C VAL A 538 20.78 -1.28 -8.81
N SER A 539 20.06 -2.31 -9.24
CA SER A 539 20.15 -2.84 -10.61
C SER A 539 18.75 -2.95 -11.22
N PRO A 540 18.59 -2.64 -12.53
CA PRO A 540 17.33 -2.83 -13.24
C PRO A 540 17.04 -4.31 -13.58
N TYR A 541 18.05 -5.18 -13.47
CA TYR A 541 17.94 -6.61 -13.83
C TYR A 541 18.12 -7.51 -12.62
N ASN A 542 17.18 -8.44 -12.43
CA ASN A 542 17.22 -9.39 -11.30
C ASN A 542 18.45 -10.29 -11.32
N LEU A 543 18.92 -10.66 -12.52
CA LEU A 543 20.09 -11.51 -12.67
C LEU A 543 21.40 -10.81 -12.25
N GLN A 544 21.44 -9.47 -12.29
CA GLN A 544 22.59 -8.68 -11.87
C GLN A 544 22.68 -8.53 -10.34
N ALA A 545 21.56 -8.69 -9.63
CA ALA A 545 21.47 -8.61 -8.17
C ALA A 545 21.28 -10.04 -7.62
N PRO A 546 22.32 -10.69 -7.05
CA PRO A 546 22.23 -12.03 -6.51
C PRO A 546 21.35 -12.13 -5.25
#